data_4be1539963f2eb03a01183ed6f54b6af
#
_entry.id   4be1539963f2eb03a01183ed6f54b6af
#
_cell.length_a   1.000
_cell.length_b   1.000
_cell.length_c   1.000
_cell.angle_alpha   90.00
_cell.angle_beta   90.00
_cell.angle_gamma   90.00
#
_symmetry.space_group_name_H-M   'P 1'
#
loop_
_entity.id
_entity.type
_entity.pdbx_description
1 polymer ?
#
loop_
_entity_poly.entity_id
_entity_poly.type
_entity_poly.pdbx_seq_one_letter_code
_entity_poly.pdbx_strand_id
1 'polypeptide(L)'
;IHTATLYLNGFYPYIDRYGQFGSAQFQGNLTEGLTETFKYGSYVPGNKAGDSNNYVFTPETMSSTGNLLDAWTGGYERIRRINEFLESMRKHSTFSAEENAKLEAQARFFRAFVYFQLAKRHGGVILYTDMNLQKNKDRSSASETWDLIASDLKYAASVLPVRWDAANKERVTRGAAW
;
A
#
# COMPACT_ATOMS: atom_id res chain seq x y z
N ILE A 1 5.13 -18.30 15.80
CA ILE A 1 5.63 -16.91 15.57
C ILE A 1 6.41 -16.80 14.28
N HIS A 2 7.44 -17.63 14.06
CA HIS A 2 8.32 -17.51 12.88
C HIS A 2 7.55 -17.49 11.55
N THR A 3 6.65 -18.43 11.34
CA THR A 3 5.82 -18.49 10.11
C THR A 3 4.94 -17.27 9.92
N ALA A 4 4.28 -16.78 10.99
CA ALA A 4 3.47 -15.57 10.93
C ALA A 4 4.31 -14.34 10.61
N THR A 5 5.51 -14.25 11.18
CA THR A 5 6.46 -13.18 10.89
C THR A 5 6.95 -13.22 9.45
N LEU A 6 7.23 -14.40 8.90
CA LEU A 6 7.61 -14.55 7.49
C LEU A 6 6.48 -14.12 6.55
N TYR A 7 5.24 -14.49 6.85
CA TYR A 7 4.09 -14.05 6.06
C TYR A 7 3.93 -12.53 6.10
N LEU A 8 4.04 -11.93 7.29
CA LEU A 8 4.00 -10.49 7.48
C LEU A 8 5.12 -9.77 6.72
N ASN A 9 6.33 -10.35 6.69
CA ASN A 9 7.45 -9.78 5.93
C ASN A 9 7.13 -9.64 4.44
N GLY A 10 6.24 -10.48 3.91
CA GLY A 10 5.73 -10.37 2.54
C GLY A 10 4.92 -9.11 2.26
N PHE A 11 4.53 -8.32 3.28
CA PHE A 11 3.84 -7.04 3.10
C PHE A 11 4.79 -5.85 2.92
N TYR A 12 6.03 -5.95 3.39
CA TYR A 12 7.01 -4.86 3.30
C TYR A 12 7.30 -4.39 1.86
N PRO A 13 7.40 -5.28 0.86
CA PRO A 13 7.52 -4.87 -0.54
C PRO A 13 6.36 -4.02 -1.08
N TYR A 14 5.23 -3.94 -0.35
CA TYR A 14 4.14 -3.04 -0.75
C TYR A 14 4.53 -1.57 -0.65
N ILE A 15 5.40 -1.22 0.31
CA ILE A 15 5.92 0.14 0.45
C ILE A 15 6.79 0.47 -0.76
N ASP A 16 7.70 -0.41 -1.13
CA ASP A 16 8.60 -0.20 -2.26
C ASP A 16 7.83 0.02 -3.56
N ARG A 17 6.80 -0.81 -3.79
CA ARG A 17 6.02 -0.72 -5.02
C ARG A 17 5.24 0.58 -5.17
N TYR A 18 4.81 1.19 -4.07
CA TYR A 18 4.05 2.44 -4.09
C TYR A 18 4.88 3.65 -3.65
N GLY A 19 5.94 3.45 -2.91
CA GLY A 19 6.83 4.50 -2.43
C GLY A 19 7.84 4.93 -3.48
N GLN A 20 8.33 3.97 -4.25
CA GLN A 20 9.08 4.25 -5.47
C GLN A 20 8.07 4.44 -6.60
N PHE A 21 7.76 5.66 -6.94
CA PHE A 21 6.99 5.97 -8.13
C PHE A 21 7.77 5.52 -9.37
N GLY A 22 7.44 4.37 -9.84
CA GLY A 22 8.17 3.67 -10.85
C GLY A 22 8.79 2.41 -10.28
N SER A 23 8.62 1.31 -11.00
CA SER A 23 9.40 0.09 -10.74
C SER A 23 10.89 0.44 -10.84
N ALA A 24 11.76 -0.48 -10.44
CA ALA A 24 13.21 -0.34 -10.70
C ALA A 24 13.55 -0.08 -12.18
N GLN A 25 12.59 -0.30 -13.07
CA GLN A 25 12.67 0.06 -14.49
C GLN A 25 12.53 1.57 -14.74
N PHE A 26 11.97 2.30 -13.80
CA PHE A 26 11.74 3.73 -13.93
C PHE A 26 12.64 4.47 -12.94
N GLN A 27 13.80 4.84 -13.37
CA GLN A 27 14.74 5.62 -12.56
C GLN A 27 14.24 7.07 -12.46
N GLY A 28 13.52 7.41 -11.39
CA GLY A 28 13.19 8.79 -11.10
C GLY A 28 11.71 9.08 -10.79
N ASN A 29 11.43 10.33 -10.50
CA ASN A 29 10.14 10.87 -10.10
C ASN A 29 9.19 11.04 -11.28
N LEU A 30 8.63 9.97 -11.76
CA LEU A 30 7.78 9.96 -12.95
C LEU A 30 6.48 10.75 -12.77
N THR A 31 5.96 10.79 -11.54
CA THR A 31 4.73 11.51 -11.24
C THR A 31 4.88 13.02 -11.39
N GLU A 32 6.06 13.57 -11.18
CA GLU A 32 6.31 14.99 -11.40
C GLU A 32 6.19 15.39 -12.89
N GLY A 33 6.46 14.47 -13.79
CA GLY A 33 6.25 14.67 -15.24
C GLY A 33 4.76 14.77 -15.64
N LEU A 34 3.83 14.43 -14.76
CA LEU A 34 2.39 14.62 -14.94
C LEU A 34 1.91 16.00 -14.46
N THR A 35 2.80 16.79 -13.89
CA THR A 35 2.52 18.12 -13.39
C THR A 35 3.08 19.18 -14.33
N GLU A 36 2.59 20.41 -14.22
CA GLU A 36 3.13 21.57 -14.96
C GLU A 36 4.46 22.08 -14.39
N THR A 37 4.87 21.57 -13.23
CA THR A 37 6.09 22.04 -12.54
C THR A 37 7.36 21.37 -13.02
N PHE A 38 7.26 20.25 -13.73
CA PHE A 38 8.42 19.49 -14.20
C PHE A 38 8.24 18.96 -15.62
N LYS A 39 9.26 19.18 -16.44
CA LYS A 39 9.37 18.62 -17.79
C LYS A 39 10.70 17.91 -17.93
N TYR A 40 10.66 16.66 -18.39
CA TYR A 40 11.90 15.95 -18.69
C TYR A 40 12.66 16.65 -19.82
N GLY A 41 13.91 17.04 -19.55
CA GLY A 41 14.74 17.76 -20.49
C GLY A 41 15.33 16.93 -21.63
N SER A 42 15.24 15.61 -21.54
CA SER A 42 15.82 14.71 -22.55
C SER A 42 14.71 13.96 -23.28
N TYR A 43 14.41 14.40 -24.48
CA TYR A 43 13.68 13.61 -25.45
C TYR A 43 14.65 12.67 -26.17
N VAL A 44 14.45 11.37 -26.05
CA VAL A 44 15.16 10.37 -26.85
C VAL A 44 14.30 10.06 -28.06
N PRO A 45 14.70 10.48 -29.28
CA PRO A 45 13.93 10.18 -30.49
C PRO A 45 13.74 8.69 -30.66
N GLY A 46 12.51 8.27 -30.98
CA GLY A 46 12.18 6.86 -31.21
C GLY A 46 11.59 6.14 -30.02
N ASN A 47 11.68 6.66 -28.81
CA ASN A 47 10.97 6.10 -27.66
C ASN A 47 9.51 6.55 -27.69
N LYS A 48 8.61 5.61 -27.58
CA LYS A 48 7.17 5.89 -27.50
C LYS A 48 6.77 6.00 -26.03
N ALA A 49 5.81 6.87 -25.77
CA ALA A 49 5.17 6.91 -24.45
C ALA A 49 4.65 5.52 -24.08
N GLY A 50 5.00 5.05 -22.88
CA GLY A 50 4.64 3.69 -22.42
C GLY A 50 5.62 2.58 -22.79
N ASP A 51 6.67 2.87 -23.55
CA ASP A 51 7.77 1.92 -23.73
C ASP A 51 8.55 1.78 -22.43
N SER A 52 9.01 0.57 -22.10
CA SER A 52 9.77 0.29 -20.87
C SER A 52 11.06 1.08 -20.74
N ASN A 53 11.56 1.61 -21.82
CA ASN A 53 12.71 2.50 -21.88
C ASN A 53 12.33 3.99 -21.94
N ASN A 54 11.05 4.30 -21.93
CA ASN A 54 10.57 5.68 -22.04
C ASN A 54 10.13 6.16 -20.66
N TYR A 55 10.98 6.93 -20.03
CA TYR A 55 10.77 7.46 -18.68
C TYR A 55 9.85 8.71 -18.67
N VAL A 56 9.14 8.96 -19.73
CA VAL A 56 8.30 10.15 -19.85
C VAL A 56 6.85 9.80 -19.60
N PHE A 57 6.36 10.13 -18.43
CA PHE A 57 4.92 10.25 -18.21
C PHE A 57 4.47 11.59 -18.77
N THR A 58 3.61 11.52 -19.77
CA THR A 58 2.86 12.68 -20.22
C THR A 58 1.37 12.45 -19.98
N PRO A 59 0.57 13.51 -19.78
CA PRO A 59 -0.86 13.36 -19.59
C PRO A 59 -1.54 12.53 -20.68
N GLU A 60 -1.03 12.58 -21.91
CA GLU A 60 -1.55 11.83 -23.04
C GLU A 60 -1.36 10.31 -22.92
N THR A 61 -0.44 9.87 -22.07
CA THR A 61 -0.22 8.43 -21.83
C THR A 61 -1.16 7.85 -20.79
N MET A 62 -1.94 8.68 -20.11
CA MET A 62 -2.87 8.28 -19.08
C MET A 62 -4.24 8.04 -19.68
N SER A 63 -4.81 6.87 -19.47
CA SER A 63 -6.16 6.53 -19.87
C SER A 63 -6.92 5.88 -18.72
N SER A 64 -8.25 5.84 -18.82
CA SER A 64 -9.10 5.18 -17.83
C SER A 64 -8.93 3.67 -17.80
N THR A 65 -8.36 3.08 -18.84
CA THR A 65 -8.21 1.62 -19.00
C THR A 65 -6.77 1.14 -19.06
N GLY A 66 -5.81 2.04 -19.16
CA GLY A 66 -4.37 1.72 -19.20
C GLY A 66 -3.58 2.82 -18.54
N ASN A 67 -3.20 2.61 -17.30
CA ASN A 67 -2.59 3.62 -16.46
C ASN A 67 -1.53 2.93 -15.60
N LEU A 68 -0.29 3.34 -15.77
CA LEU A 68 0.85 2.79 -15.02
C LEU A 68 0.78 3.10 -13.52
N LEU A 69 -0.04 4.09 -13.14
CA LEU A 69 -0.31 4.44 -11.75
C LEU A 69 -1.53 3.69 -11.18
N ASP A 70 -2.14 2.80 -11.97
CA ASP A 70 -3.29 2.02 -11.48
C ASP A 70 -2.89 1.19 -10.26
N ALA A 71 -3.64 1.39 -9.19
CA ALA A 71 -3.47 0.68 -7.94
C ALA A 71 -4.64 -0.27 -7.63
N TRP A 72 -5.68 -0.29 -8.47
CA TRP A 72 -6.96 -0.93 -8.15
C TRP A 72 -6.81 -2.44 -7.94
N THR A 73 -6.53 -3.18 -8.99
CA THR A 73 -6.43 -4.64 -8.92
C THR A 73 -5.38 -5.10 -7.93
N GLY A 74 -4.15 -4.61 -8.07
CA GLY A 74 -3.08 -4.99 -7.16
C GLY A 74 -3.28 -4.51 -5.72
N GLY A 75 -4.02 -3.42 -5.51
CA GLY A 75 -4.41 -2.95 -4.18
C GLY A 75 -5.34 -3.94 -3.48
N TYR A 76 -6.39 -4.39 -4.16
CA TYR A 76 -7.35 -5.33 -3.57
C TYR A 76 -6.77 -6.73 -3.33
N GLU A 77 -5.87 -7.20 -4.18
CA GLU A 77 -5.12 -8.44 -3.91
C GLU A 77 -4.32 -8.35 -2.60
N ARG A 78 -3.68 -7.20 -2.34
CA ARG A 78 -2.92 -6.97 -1.11
C ARG A 78 -3.82 -6.84 0.11
N ILE A 79 -4.91 -6.10 0.00
CA ILE A 79 -5.92 -5.98 1.07
C ILE A 79 -6.46 -7.36 1.44
N ARG A 80 -6.78 -8.18 0.47
CA ARG A 80 -7.22 -9.55 0.70
C ARG A 80 -6.18 -10.34 1.49
N ARG A 81 -4.92 -10.37 1.08
CA ARG A 81 -3.84 -11.08 1.78
C ARG A 81 -3.65 -10.60 3.21
N ILE A 82 -3.78 -9.28 3.44
CA ILE A 82 -3.69 -8.72 4.79
C ILE A 82 -4.88 -9.17 5.64
N ASN A 83 -6.10 -9.15 5.11
CA ASN A 83 -7.28 -9.60 5.82
C ASN A 83 -7.23 -11.12 6.11
N GLU A 84 -6.75 -11.94 5.17
CA GLU A 84 -6.48 -13.38 5.38
C GLU A 84 -5.51 -13.58 6.56
N PHE A 85 -4.44 -12.82 6.63
CA PHE A 85 -3.50 -12.87 7.74
C PHE A 85 -4.15 -12.49 9.06
N LEU A 86 -4.86 -11.37 9.12
CA LEU A 86 -5.54 -10.88 10.32
C LEU A 86 -6.58 -11.90 10.81
N GLU A 87 -7.35 -12.48 9.92
CA GLU A 87 -8.35 -13.51 10.27
C GLU A 87 -7.71 -14.80 10.76
N SER A 88 -6.64 -15.24 10.09
CA SER A 88 -5.87 -16.42 10.50
C SER A 88 -5.25 -16.23 11.88
N MET A 89 -4.67 -15.07 12.16
CA MET A 89 -4.15 -14.74 13.47
C MET A 89 -5.24 -14.80 14.56
N ARG A 90 -6.37 -14.19 14.30
CA ARG A 90 -7.50 -14.19 15.24
C ARG A 90 -8.04 -15.59 15.55
N LYS A 91 -8.09 -16.47 14.54
CA LYS A 91 -8.67 -17.81 14.68
C LYS A 91 -7.71 -18.87 15.23
N HIS A 92 -6.44 -18.76 14.89
CA HIS A 92 -5.49 -19.86 15.07
C HIS A 92 -4.23 -19.51 15.85
N SER A 93 -4.04 -18.25 16.24
CA SER A 93 -2.83 -17.87 16.96
C SER A 93 -2.82 -18.44 18.38
N THR A 94 -1.69 -19.02 18.74
CA THR A 94 -1.35 -19.47 20.10
C THR A 94 -0.31 -18.57 20.76
N PHE A 95 -0.03 -17.39 20.17
CA PHE A 95 0.96 -16.45 20.65
C PHE A 95 0.43 -15.65 21.84
N SER A 96 1.32 -15.00 22.58
CA SER A 96 0.92 -14.09 23.64
C SER A 96 0.08 -12.93 23.08
N ALA A 97 -0.72 -12.30 23.94
CA ALA A 97 -1.53 -11.14 23.56
C ALA A 97 -0.67 -9.99 23.02
N GLU A 98 0.50 -9.78 23.59
CA GLU A 98 1.44 -8.75 23.15
C GLU A 98 2.01 -9.03 21.75
N GLU A 99 2.41 -10.26 21.48
CA GLU A 99 2.90 -10.69 20.17
C GLU A 99 1.82 -10.58 19.09
N ASN A 100 0.61 -11.03 19.42
CA ASN A 100 -0.55 -10.89 18.53
C ASN A 100 -0.83 -9.43 18.20
N ALA A 101 -0.85 -8.56 19.21
CA ALA A 101 -1.09 -7.14 19.02
C ALA A 101 -0.03 -6.49 18.11
N LYS A 102 1.26 -6.83 18.30
CA LYS A 102 2.35 -6.31 17.45
C LYS A 102 2.25 -6.77 16.01
N LEU A 103 1.87 -8.03 15.77
CA LEU A 103 1.66 -8.57 14.42
C LEU A 103 0.45 -7.94 13.75
N GLU A 104 -0.66 -7.83 14.48
CA GLU A 104 -1.88 -7.15 14.02
C GLU A 104 -1.61 -5.69 13.67
N ALA A 105 -0.88 -4.97 14.53
CA ALA A 105 -0.57 -3.55 14.32
C ALA A 105 0.22 -3.31 13.04
N GLN A 106 1.20 -4.17 12.75
CA GLN A 106 1.94 -4.10 11.49
C GLN A 106 1.04 -4.41 10.28
N ALA A 107 0.20 -5.44 10.37
CA ALA A 107 -0.72 -5.79 9.29
C ALA A 107 -1.74 -4.67 9.01
N ARG A 108 -2.30 -4.06 10.06
CA ARG A 108 -3.20 -2.90 9.92
C ARG A 108 -2.49 -1.69 9.33
N PHE A 109 -1.25 -1.43 9.70
CA PHE A 109 -0.44 -0.38 9.06
C PHE A 109 -0.36 -0.60 7.54
N PHE A 110 -0.05 -1.82 7.09
CA PHE A 110 0.02 -2.11 5.66
C PHE A 110 -1.34 -2.02 4.97
N ARG A 111 -2.43 -2.39 5.64
CA ARG A 111 -3.78 -2.22 5.10
C ARG A 111 -4.11 -0.74 4.90
N ALA A 112 -3.85 0.08 5.91
CA ALA A 112 -4.02 1.53 5.82
C ALA A 112 -3.17 2.12 4.70
N PHE A 113 -1.91 1.70 4.57
CA PHE A 113 -1.02 2.16 3.51
C PHE A 113 -1.55 1.82 2.12
N VAL A 114 -2.07 0.61 1.90
CA VAL A 114 -2.65 0.20 0.61
C VAL A 114 -3.93 1.00 0.33
N TYR A 115 -4.82 1.16 1.32
CA TYR A 115 -6.01 2.01 1.16
C TYR A 115 -5.67 3.47 0.91
N PHE A 116 -4.64 4.01 1.53
CA PHE A 116 -4.14 5.36 1.23
C PHE A 116 -3.71 5.47 -0.24
N GLN A 117 -3.01 4.48 -0.78
CA GLN A 117 -2.63 4.47 -2.20
C GLN A 117 -3.85 4.42 -3.14
N LEU A 118 -4.90 3.70 -2.75
CA LEU A 118 -6.16 3.68 -3.49
C LEU A 118 -6.92 5.00 -3.36
N ALA A 119 -7.09 5.51 -2.14
CA ALA A 119 -7.86 6.72 -1.85
C ALA A 119 -7.31 7.95 -2.58
N LYS A 120 -5.99 8.15 -2.56
CA LYS A 120 -5.37 9.32 -3.21
C LYS A 120 -5.50 9.32 -4.74
N ARG A 121 -5.82 8.18 -5.35
CA ARG A 121 -5.99 8.04 -6.81
C ARG A 121 -7.46 7.98 -7.24
N HIS A 122 -8.29 7.35 -6.42
CA HIS A 122 -9.66 6.97 -6.79
C HIS A 122 -10.73 7.62 -5.92
N GLY A 123 -10.35 8.36 -4.87
CA GLY A 123 -11.29 8.90 -3.89
C GLY A 123 -11.86 7.80 -3.01
N GLY A 124 -13.18 7.75 -2.84
CA GLY A 124 -13.86 6.66 -2.13
C GLY A 124 -13.70 5.34 -2.86
N VAL A 125 -13.50 4.25 -2.13
CA VAL A 125 -13.22 2.92 -2.66
C VAL A 125 -14.02 1.84 -1.95
N ILE A 126 -13.97 0.59 -2.42
CA ILE A 126 -14.65 -0.52 -1.76
C ILE A 126 -13.86 -0.91 -0.51
N LEU A 127 -14.51 -0.92 0.65
CA LEU A 127 -13.85 -1.25 1.91
C LEU A 127 -14.08 -2.71 2.29
N TYR A 128 -13.00 -3.49 2.35
CA TYR A 128 -12.96 -4.84 2.88
C TYR A 128 -12.07 -4.88 4.12
N THR A 129 -12.66 -5.19 5.27
CA THR A 129 -11.96 -5.26 6.57
C THR A 129 -11.82 -6.69 7.09
N ASP A 130 -12.46 -7.64 6.42
CA ASP A 130 -12.48 -9.06 6.72
C ASP A 130 -12.50 -9.90 5.43
N MET A 131 -12.69 -11.19 5.56
CA MET A 131 -12.76 -12.14 4.44
C MET A 131 -14.17 -12.35 3.89
N ASN A 132 -15.15 -11.63 4.39
CA ASN A 132 -16.50 -11.63 3.84
C ASN A 132 -16.57 -10.79 2.57
N LEU A 133 -16.05 -11.33 1.48
CA LEU A 133 -15.93 -10.63 0.20
C LEU A 133 -17.28 -10.67 -0.53
N GLN A 134 -18.11 -9.68 -0.30
CA GLN A 134 -19.35 -9.48 -1.07
C GLN A 134 -19.01 -9.15 -2.52
N LYS A 135 -19.56 -9.93 -3.45
CA LYS A 135 -19.53 -9.58 -4.86
C LYS A 135 -20.37 -8.33 -5.10
N ASN A 136 -19.91 -7.44 -5.94
CA ASN A 136 -20.60 -6.19 -6.33
C ASN A 136 -20.93 -5.26 -5.15
N LYS A 137 -20.04 -5.21 -4.13
CA LYS A 137 -20.15 -4.21 -3.09
C LYS A 137 -19.89 -2.82 -3.66
N ASP A 138 -20.74 -1.87 -3.31
CA ASP A 138 -20.59 -0.47 -3.72
C ASP A 138 -19.33 0.18 -3.14
N ARG A 139 -18.86 1.22 -3.78
CA ARG A 139 -17.78 2.06 -3.26
C ARG A 139 -18.30 2.84 -2.04
N SER A 140 -17.51 2.86 -1.00
CA SER A 140 -17.70 3.77 0.13
C SER A 140 -17.32 5.19 -0.25
N SER A 141 -17.79 6.15 0.52
CA SER A 141 -17.39 7.55 0.37
C SER A 141 -15.89 7.75 0.63
N ALA A 142 -15.35 8.88 0.18
CA ALA A 142 -13.99 9.27 0.51
C ALA A 142 -13.80 9.41 2.03
N SER A 143 -14.79 10.00 2.74
CA SER A 143 -14.74 10.13 4.20
C SER A 143 -14.60 8.78 4.90
N GLU A 144 -15.48 7.82 4.59
CA GLU A 144 -15.42 6.48 5.18
C GLU A 144 -14.10 5.77 4.88
N THR A 145 -13.55 6.02 3.70
CA THR A 145 -12.23 5.47 3.33
C THR A 145 -11.12 6.06 4.19
N TRP A 146 -11.12 7.37 4.40
CA TRP A 146 -10.16 8.03 5.28
C TRP A 146 -10.34 7.66 6.75
N ASP A 147 -11.56 7.44 7.19
CA ASP A 147 -11.87 6.98 8.56
C ASP A 147 -11.29 5.59 8.83
N LEU A 148 -11.40 4.67 7.86
CA LEU A 148 -10.76 3.36 7.97
C LEU A 148 -9.23 3.46 8.03
N ILE A 149 -8.63 4.26 7.14
CA ILE A 149 -7.18 4.49 7.13
C ILE A 149 -6.74 5.04 8.49
N ALA A 150 -7.40 6.07 8.98
CA ALA A 150 -7.09 6.68 10.26
C ALA A 150 -7.27 5.71 11.44
N SER A 151 -8.31 4.88 11.43
CA SER A 151 -8.55 3.87 12.46
C SER A 151 -7.42 2.84 12.52
N ASP A 152 -7.01 2.30 11.37
CA ASP A 152 -5.93 1.33 11.30
C ASP A 152 -4.58 1.93 11.73
N LEU A 153 -4.28 3.16 11.31
CA LEU A 153 -3.05 3.87 11.72
C LEU A 153 -3.06 4.22 13.20
N LYS A 154 -4.17 4.69 13.75
CA LYS A 154 -4.29 4.96 15.20
C LYS A 154 -4.06 3.70 16.02
N TYR A 155 -4.62 2.56 15.61
CA TYR A 155 -4.35 1.30 16.27
C TYR A 155 -2.86 0.93 16.17
N ALA A 156 -2.28 1.01 15.00
CA ALA A 156 -0.86 0.74 14.80
C ALA A 156 0.02 1.64 15.67
N ALA A 157 -0.26 2.94 15.71
CA ALA A 157 0.47 3.90 16.53
C ALA A 157 0.32 3.65 18.05
N SER A 158 -0.80 3.09 18.50
CA SER A 158 -1.00 2.78 19.92
C SER A 158 -0.22 1.55 20.38
N VAL A 159 0.08 0.61 19.48
CA VAL A 159 0.67 -0.70 19.80
C VAL A 159 2.14 -0.80 19.41
N LEU A 160 2.52 -0.24 18.25
CA LEU A 160 3.88 -0.36 17.74
C LEU A 160 4.90 0.34 18.65
N PRO A 161 6.10 -0.23 18.80
CA PRO A 161 7.16 0.40 19.58
C PRO A 161 7.69 1.66 18.89
N VAL A 162 8.23 2.57 19.67
CA VAL A 162 8.96 3.74 19.15
C VAL A 162 10.22 3.30 18.40
N ARG A 163 10.88 2.26 18.90
CA ARG A 163 12.06 1.64 18.30
C ARG A 163 12.02 0.13 18.55
N TRP A 164 12.33 -0.63 17.53
CA TRP A 164 12.54 -2.06 17.64
C TRP A 164 13.96 -2.40 18.12
N ASP A 165 14.14 -3.63 18.59
CA ASP A 165 15.46 -4.19 18.86
C ASP A 165 16.31 -4.30 17.58
N ALA A 166 17.59 -4.62 17.74
CA ALA A 166 18.55 -4.68 16.63
C ALA A 166 18.16 -5.70 15.54
N ALA A 167 17.49 -6.79 15.92
CA ALA A 167 17.07 -7.85 14.99
C ALA A 167 15.83 -7.44 14.16
N ASN A 168 15.07 -6.46 14.64
CA ASN A 168 13.80 -6.01 14.06
C ASN A 168 13.82 -4.53 13.64
N LYS A 169 15.00 -3.90 13.60
CA LYS A 169 15.18 -2.44 13.39
C LYS A 169 14.52 -1.87 12.13
N GLU A 170 14.27 -2.71 11.12
CA GLU A 170 13.71 -2.33 9.83
C GLU A 170 12.17 -2.42 9.78
N ARG A 171 11.54 -2.79 10.91
CA ARG A 171 10.09 -2.91 10.97
C ARG A 171 9.42 -1.55 11.17
N VAL A 172 8.17 -1.47 10.70
CA VAL A 172 7.33 -0.28 10.89
C VAL A 172 7.22 0.05 12.38
N THR A 173 7.42 1.30 12.70
CA THR A 173 7.42 1.83 14.07
C THR A 173 6.18 2.68 14.33
N ARG A 174 6.00 3.09 15.59
CA ARG A 174 4.98 4.07 15.97
C ARG A 174 5.08 5.35 15.13
N GLY A 175 6.29 5.85 14.92
CA GLY A 175 6.51 7.06 14.13
C GLY A 175 6.11 6.92 12.66
N ALA A 176 6.18 5.71 12.09
CA ALA A 176 5.71 5.46 10.73
C ALA A 176 4.18 5.48 10.62
N ALA A 177 3.46 5.22 11.71
CA ALA A 177 1.99 5.19 11.74
C ALA A 177 1.37 6.57 12.07
N TRP A 178 2.15 7.54 12.52
CA TRP A 178 1.76 8.95 12.70
C TRP A 178 1.86 9.74 11.40
#